data_6db551e0b73f0b21dc5811f3657036ce
#
_entry.id   6db551e0b73f0b21dc5811f3657036ce
#
_cell.length_a   1.000
_cell.length_b   1.000
_cell.length_c   1.000
_cell.angle_alpha   90.00
_cell.angle_beta   90.00
_cell.angle_gamma   90.00
#
_symmetry.space_group_name_H-M   'P 1'
#
loop_
_entity.id
_entity.type
_entity.pdbx_description
1 polymer ?
#
loop_
_entity_poly.entity_id
_entity_poly.type
_entity_poly.pdbx_seq_one_letter_code
_entity_poly.pdbx_strand_id
1 'polypeptide(L)'
;MTTSGAWWEAVRVHAALSSGQVLGTVPVTVPGLVPAQGEYAVGVFARSGGAPMSYARYYAADVTWVHTGPRLVVGSPQFLTGYILGLMVMQGRARRRARRLAAPQWRPYGLSQTVVTTRRLWCEVATSDGYEWVNFNYDQIVNLGLTGDALTLTFLQTSPLLLAGAWVPWCAAVIAHFRFGQNAPLAVPELHRAALTSS
;
A
#
# COMPACT_ATOMS: atom_id res chain seq x y z
N MET A 1 17.72 -13.68 2.05
CA MET A 1 17.67 -13.33 3.49
C MET A 1 16.36 -13.84 4.05
N THR A 2 16.38 -14.48 5.22
CA THR A 2 15.18 -14.94 5.92
C THR A 2 14.42 -13.74 6.51
N THR A 3 13.12 -13.85 6.74
CA THR A 3 12.28 -12.83 7.38
C THR A 3 12.89 -12.36 8.72
N SER A 4 13.53 -13.26 9.45
CA SER A 4 14.24 -12.98 10.70
C SER A 4 15.40 -11.98 10.50
N GLY A 5 16.19 -12.11 9.43
CA GLY A 5 17.32 -11.20 9.17
C GLY A 5 16.87 -9.78 8.86
N ALA A 6 15.79 -9.63 8.09
CA ALA A 6 15.25 -8.31 7.74
C ALA A 6 14.62 -7.61 8.96
N TRP A 7 13.99 -8.35 9.86
CA TRP A 7 13.47 -7.83 11.12
C TRP A 7 14.60 -7.25 12.01
N TRP A 8 15.68 -8.01 12.21
CA TRP A 8 16.80 -7.54 13.03
C TRP A 8 17.51 -6.34 12.40
N GLU A 9 17.54 -6.26 11.07
CA GLU A 9 18.03 -5.06 10.39
C GLU A 9 17.15 -3.84 10.68
N ALA A 10 15.83 -4.02 10.70
CA ALA A 10 14.89 -2.96 11.06
C ALA A 10 15.09 -2.48 12.52
N VAL A 11 15.28 -3.41 13.44
CA VAL A 11 15.58 -3.10 14.85
C VAL A 11 16.89 -2.30 14.97
N ARG A 12 17.94 -2.71 14.28
CA ARG A 12 19.23 -2.04 14.26
C ARG A 12 19.14 -0.63 13.69
N VAL A 13 18.44 -0.46 12.58
CA VAL A 13 18.21 0.86 11.97
C VAL A 13 17.39 1.75 12.90
N HIS A 14 16.33 1.22 13.54
CA HIS A 14 15.55 1.98 14.50
C HIS A 14 16.41 2.48 15.68
N ALA A 15 17.26 1.62 16.25
CA ALA A 15 18.18 1.98 17.32
C ALA A 15 19.20 3.04 16.89
N ALA A 16 19.79 2.88 15.70
CA ALA A 16 20.75 3.82 15.12
C ALA A 16 20.13 5.20 14.92
N LEU A 17 18.94 5.27 14.32
CA LEU A 17 18.22 6.52 14.11
C LEU A 17 17.82 7.19 15.43
N SER A 18 17.40 6.40 16.41
CA SER A 18 17.05 6.90 17.75
C SER A 18 18.25 7.46 18.51
N SER A 19 19.48 6.99 18.22
CA SER A 19 20.73 7.53 18.78
C SER A 19 21.30 8.71 17.97
N GLY A 20 20.59 9.18 16.94
CA GLY A 20 21.03 10.31 16.12
C GLY A 20 21.98 9.96 14.99
N GLN A 21 22.16 8.69 14.67
CA GLN A 21 22.96 8.28 13.52
C GLN A 21 22.24 8.61 12.21
N VAL A 22 22.98 8.97 11.18
CA VAL A 22 22.49 9.29 9.84
C VAL A 22 22.58 8.05 8.96
N LEU A 23 21.51 7.75 8.23
CA LEU A 23 21.52 6.67 7.23
C LEU A 23 22.39 7.07 6.01
N GLY A 24 23.08 6.09 5.46
CA GLY A 24 23.82 6.27 4.22
C GLY A 24 22.88 6.58 3.05
N THR A 25 23.37 7.39 2.11
CA THR A 25 22.64 7.69 0.86
C THR A 25 22.80 6.55 -0.13
N VAL A 26 21.70 6.12 -0.71
CA VAL A 26 21.67 5.14 -1.81
C VAL A 26 21.54 5.90 -3.12
N PRO A 27 22.50 5.78 -4.05
CA PRO A 27 22.35 6.37 -5.37
C PRO A 27 21.20 5.71 -6.11
N VAL A 28 20.21 6.50 -6.51
CA VAL A 28 19.07 6.02 -7.28
C VAL A 28 18.71 7.03 -8.35
N THR A 29 18.48 6.53 -9.56
CA THR A 29 17.90 7.30 -10.65
C THR A 29 16.50 6.76 -10.92
N VAL A 30 15.48 7.55 -10.60
CA VAL A 30 14.08 7.21 -10.87
C VAL A 30 13.57 8.21 -11.90
N PRO A 31 13.06 7.75 -13.04
CA PRO A 31 12.47 8.65 -14.04
C PRO A 31 11.36 9.50 -13.40
N GLY A 32 11.43 10.81 -13.59
CA GLY A 32 10.45 11.75 -13.03
C GLY A 32 10.60 12.05 -11.53
N LEU A 33 11.56 11.43 -10.82
CA LEU A 33 11.86 11.79 -9.44
C LEU A 33 12.74 13.05 -9.43
N VAL A 34 12.15 14.16 -9.01
CA VAL A 34 12.89 15.38 -8.67
C VAL A 34 12.98 15.45 -7.14
N PRO A 35 14.14 15.17 -6.53
CA PRO A 35 14.31 15.29 -5.10
C PRO A 35 14.12 16.74 -4.63
N ALA A 36 13.45 16.94 -3.50
CA ALA A 36 13.41 18.23 -2.86
C ALA A 36 14.79 18.57 -2.28
N GLN A 37 15.03 19.85 -1.95
CA GLN A 37 16.28 20.28 -1.34
C GLN A 37 16.55 19.49 -0.05
N GLY A 38 17.71 18.82 0.03
CA GLY A 38 18.10 17.97 1.16
C GLY A 38 17.38 16.62 1.23
N GLU A 39 16.61 16.23 0.22
CA GLU A 39 16.03 14.90 0.11
C GLU A 39 17.01 13.96 -0.56
N TYR A 40 17.21 12.78 0.02
CA TYR A 40 18.02 11.70 -0.55
C TYR A 40 17.38 10.34 -0.28
N ALA A 41 17.66 9.37 -1.14
CA ALA A 41 17.23 7.99 -0.95
C ALA A 41 18.09 7.29 0.09
N VAL A 42 17.44 6.54 0.97
CA VAL A 42 18.07 5.75 2.03
C VAL A 42 17.84 4.24 1.83
N GLY A 43 16.95 3.85 0.96
CA GLY A 43 16.70 2.45 0.62
C GLY A 43 15.98 2.28 -0.71
N VAL A 44 16.30 1.19 -1.42
CA VAL A 44 15.65 0.79 -2.67
C VAL A 44 15.32 -0.69 -2.60
N PHE A 45 14.06 -1.02 -2.83
CA PHE A 45 13.55 -2.39 -2.81
C PHE A 45 12.89 -2.70 -4.14
N ALA A 46 13.52 -3.54 -4.95
CA ALA A 46 13.02 -3.94 -6.25
C ALA A 46 12.62 -5.42 -6.24
N ARG A 47 11.58 -5.76 -7.00
CA ARG A 47 11.12 -7.14 -7.15
C ARG A 47 12.22 -8.07 -7.68
N SER A 48 13.05 -7.58 -8.57
CA SER A 48 14.20 -8.31 -9.13
C SER A 48 15.32 -8.58 -8.11
N GLY A 49 15.36 -7.86 -6.99
CA GLY A 49 16.37 -7.99 -5.94
C GLY A 49 16.03 -9.02 -4.85
N GLY A 50 15.02 -9.88 -5.05
CA GLY A 50 14.64 -10.92 -4.07
C GLY A 50 13.95 -10.39 -2.81
N ALA A 51 13.49 -9.16 -2.80
CA ALA A 51 12.76 -8.53 -1.69
C ALA A 51 11.35 -8.10 -2.13
N PRO A 52 10.47 -9.06 -2.51
CA PRO A 52 9.14 -8.71 -2.97
C PRO A 52 8.36 -8.06 -1.84
N MET A 53 7.84 -6.87 -2.10
CA MET A 53 6.81 -6.24 -1.29
C MET A 53 5.48 -6.28 -2.03
N SER A 54 4.39 -6.40 -1.32
CA SER A 54 3.05 -6.21 -1.84
C SER A 54 2.53 -4.82 -1.49
N TYR A 55 1.67 -4.30 -2.34
CA TYR A 55 1.09 -2.98 -2.26
C TYR A 55 -0.41 -3.07 -2.40
N ALA A 56 -1.16 -2.44 -1.51
CA ALA A 56 -2.60 -2.32 -1.65
C ALA A 56 -3.09 -0.95 -1.16
N ARG A 57 -4.20 -0.48 -1.74
CA ARG A 57 -4.88 0.76 -1.36
C ARG A 57 -6.30 0.44 -0.88
N TYR A 58 -6.76 1.17 0.14
CA TYR A 58 -8.11 1.01 0.68
C TYR A 58 -9.02 2.12 0.17
N TYR A 59 -9.91 1.80 -0.75
CA TYR A 59 -10.87 2.77 -1.30
C TYR A 59 -12.12 2.10 -1.84
N ALA A 60 -13.18 2.89 -2.00
CA ALA A 60 -14.38 2.53 -2.72
C ALA A 60 -14.14 2.71 -4.22
N ALA A 61 -14.38 1.67 -5.03
CA ALA A 61 -14.28 1.83 -6.48
C ALA A 61 -15.55 2.47 -7.03
N ASP A 62 -15.37 3.34 -8.00
CA ASP A 62 -16.48 3.83 -8.82
C ASP A 62 -16.87 2.73 -9.82
N VAL A 63 -17.92 2.00 -9.49
CA VAL A 63 -18.43 0.92 -10.34
C VAL A 63 -19.71 1.38 -10.99
N THR A 64 -19.62 1.81 -12.25
CA THR A 64 -20.79 2.10 -13.10
C THR A 64 -21.52 0.80 -13.41
N TRP A 65 -22.75 0.71 -12.93
CA TRP A 65 -23.65 -0.40 -13.28
C TRP A 65 -24.50 -0.02 -14.49
N VAL A 66 -24.25 -0.70 -15.62
CA VAL A 66 -25.07 -0.51 -16.82
C VAL A 66 -26.35 -1.32 -16.69
N HIS A 67 -27.48 -0.63 -16.62
CA HIS A 67 -28.79 -1.25 -16.66
C HIS A 67 -29.05 -1.73 -18.08
N THR A 68 -28.85 -3.01 -18.35
CA THR A 68 -29.35 -3.65 -19.56
C THR A 68 -30.86 -3.80 -19.40
N GLY A 69 -31.64 -2.90 -20.01
CA GLY A 69 -33.06 -3.01 -20.05
C GLY A 69 -33.52 -4.32 -20.72
N PRO A 70 -34.76 -4.77 -20.48
CA PRO A 70 -35.28 -5.97 -21.12
C PRO A 70 -35.27 -5.78 -22.64
N ARG A 71 -34.60 -6.68 -23.35
CA ARG A 71 -34.72 -6.77 -24.80
C ARG A 71 -36.13 -7.26 -25.11
N LEU A 72 -36.74 -6.69 -26.15
CA LEU A 72 -38.06 -7.11 -26.60
C LEU A 72 -38.02 -8.61 -26.98
N VAL A 73 -38.69 -9.44 -26.22
CA VAL A 73 -38.76 -10.89 -26.46
C VAL A 73 -40.23 -11.22 -26.69
N VAL A 74 -40.53 -11.80 -27.84
CA VAL A 74 -41.86 -12.27 -28.20
C VAL A 74 -41.94 -13.78 -27.91
N GLY A 75 -42.89 -14.21 -27.09
CA GLY A 75 -43.04 -15.62 -26.72
C GLY A 75 -44.37 -15.87 -25.99
N SER A 76 -44.62 -17.14 -25.67
CA SER A 76 -45.84 -17.51 -24.90
C SER A 76 -45.82 -16.87 -23.48
N PRO A 77 -46.96 -16.62 -22.83
CA PRO A 77 -47.05 -16.02 -21.51
C PRO A 77 -46.18 -16.75 -20.45
N GLN A 78 -46.13 -18.06 -20.52
CA GLN A 78 -45.30 -18.88 -19.61
C GLN A 78 -43.79 -18.66 -19.84
N PHE A 79 -43.38 -18.55 -21.11
CA PHE A 79 -41.97 -18.24 -21.48
C PHE A 79 -41.59 -16.84 -21.04
N LEU A 80 -42.45 -15.85 -21.22
CA LEU A 80 -42.26 -14.47 -20.82
C LEU A 80 -42.09 -14.36 -19.28
N THR A 81 -42.93 -15.08 -18.52
CA THR A 81 -42.82 -15.10 -17.04
C THR A 81 -41.48 -15.68 -16.57
N GLY A 82 -41.07 -16.82 -17.14
CA GLY A 82 -39.78 -17.44 -16.84
C GLY A 82 -38.59 -16.55 -17.22
N TYR A 83 -38.66 -15.89 -18.38
CA TYR A 83 -37.62 -14.97 -18.84
C TYR A 83 -37.52 -13.74 -17.93
N ILE A 84 -38.62 -13.12 -17.51
CA ILE A 84 -38.63 -11.95 -16.61
C ILE A 84 -38.08 -12.34 -15.23
N LEU A 85 -38.49 -13.48 -14.68
CA LEU A 85 -37.92 -13.97 -13.40
C LEU A 85 -36.44 -14.25 -13.49
N GLY A 86 -36.00 -14.88 -14.58
CA GLY A 86 -34.57 -15.13 -14.84
C GLY A 86 -33.74 -13.83 -14.90
N LEU A 87 -34.25 -12.82 -15.61
CA LEU A 87 -33.61 -11.49 -15.70
C LEU A 87 -33.58 -10.81 -14.34
N MET A 88 -34.63 -10.86 -13.52
CA MET A 88 -34.64 -10.26 -12.19
C MET A 88 -33.60 -10.91 -11.26
N VAL A 89 -33.47 -12.23 -11.32
CA VAL A 89 -32.47 -12.96 -10.53
C VAL A 89 -31.04 -12.59 -10.99
N MET A 90 -30.80 -12.56 -12.30
CA MET A 90 -29.48 -12.18 -12.85
C MET A 90 -29.12 -10.72 -12.51
N GLN A 91 -30.08 -9.80 -12.65
CA GLN A 91 -29.88 -8.39 -12.28
C GLN A 91 -29.65 -8.21 -10.77
N GLY A 92 -30.37 -8.97 -9.93
CA GLY A 92 -30.15 -8.97 -8.48
C GLY A 92 -28.73 -9.43 -8.10
N ARG A 93 -28.23 -10.48 -8.75
CA ARG A 93 -26.85 -10.97 -8.56
C ARG A 93 -25.82 -9.95 -9.06
N ALA A 94 -26.02 -9.36 -10.24
CA ALA A 94 -25.16 -8.34 -10.80
C ALA A 94 -25.09 -7.09 -9.91
N ARG A 95 -26.22 -6.60 -9.39
CA ARG A 95 -26.30 -5.50 -8.42
C ARG A 95 -25.54 -5.80 -7.12
N ARG A 96 -25.71 -7.00 -6.55
CA ARG A 96 -24.99 -7.40 -5.34
C ARG A 96 -23.48 -7.45 -5.58
N ARG A 97 -23.06 -7.99 -6.73
CA ARG A 97 -21.64 -8.01 -7.12
C ARG A 97 -21.08 -6.60 -7.32
N ALA A 98 -21.81 -5.72 -8.02
CA ALA A 98 -21.42 -4.32 -8.21
C ALA A 98 -21.31 -3.58 -6.88
N ARG A 99 -22.26 -3.73 -5.96
CA ARG A 99 -22.20 -3.15 -4.62
C ARG A 99 -21.01 -3.65 -3.80
N ARG A 100 -20.70 -4.96 -3.88
CA ARG A 100 -19.51 -5.52 -3.22
C ARG A 100 -18.21 -4.94 -3.80
N LEU A 101 -18.13 -4.81 -5.12
CA LEU A 101 -16.97 -4.23 -5.80
C LEU A 101 -16.83 -2.73 -5.54
N ALA A 102 -17.93 -2.00 -5.37
CA ALA A 102 -17.93 -0.59 -5.02
C ALA A 102 -17.59 -0.34 -3.55
N ALA A 103 -17.82 -1.31 -2.66
CA ALA A 103 -17.55 -1.15 -1.23
C ALA A 103 -16.07 -0.82 -0.97
N PRO A 104 -15.76 0.00 0.06
CA PRO A 104 -14.40 0.24 0.49
C PRO A 104 -13.72 -1.07 0.87
N GLN A 105 -12.60 -1.39 0.23
CA GLN A 105 -11.82 -2.60 0.47
C GLN A 105 -10.36 -2.40 0.05
N TRP A 106 -9.47 -3.24 0.59
CA TRP A 106 -8.10 -3.29 0.13
C TRP A 106 -8.02 -3.82 -1.29
N ARG A 107 -7.37 -3.05 -2.17
CA ARG A 107 -7.16 -3.41 -3.57
C ARG A 107 -5.68 -3.58 -3.82
N PRO A 108 -5.22 -4.82 -4.10
CA PRO A 108 -3.83 -5.07 -4.40
C PRO A 108 -3.46 -4.54 -5.79
N TYR A 109 -2.22 -4.05 -5.91
CA TYR A 109 -1.59 -3.65 -7.16
C TYR A 109 -0.24 -4.36 -7.29
N GLY A 110 0.20 -4.59 -8.51
CA GLY A 110 1.56 -5.03 -8.76
C GLY A 110 2.54 -3.95 -8.34
N LEU A 111 3.53 -4.30 -7.53
CA LEU A 111 4.61 -3.41 -7.12
C LEU A 111 5.91 -3.89 -7.75
N SER A 112 6.56 -3.03 -8.52
CA SER A 112 7.85 -3.32 -9.16
C SER A 112 9.01 -2.87 -8.27
N GLN A 113 8.93 -1.63 -7.77
CA GLN A 113 10.00 -1.02 -7.00
C GLN A 113 9.45 -0.08 -5.92
N THR A 114 10.19 0.03 -4.82
CA THR A 114 9.94 1.01 -3.75
C THR A 114 11.24 1.73 -3.45
N VAL A 115 11.20 3.05 -3.43
CA VAL A 115 12.30 3.92 -3.02
C VAL A 115 11.89 4.66 -1.75
N VAL A 116 12.66 4.50 -0.70
CA VAL A 116 12.48 5.18 0.59
C VAL A 116 13.45 6.35 0.64
N THR A 117 12.92 7.56 0.79
CA THR A 117 13.73 8.77 0.94
C THR A 117 13.60 9.32 2.36
N THR A 118 14.28 10.42 2.64
CA THR A 118 14.14 11.16 3.92
C THR A 118 12.82 11.93 4.05
N ARG A 119 12.03 12.05 2.98
CA ARG A 119 10.79 12.87 2.97
C ARG A 119 9.55 12.13 2.50
N ARG A 120 9.71 11.11 1.67
CA ARG A 120 8.59 10.40 1.04
C ARG A 120 8.95 8.98 0.62
N LEU A 121 7.91 8.23 0.38
CA LEU A 121 7.97 6.89 -0.19
C LEU A 121 7.56 6.98 -1.66
N TRP A 122 8.34 6.40 -2.56
CA TRP A 122 8.01 6.25 -3.96
C TRP A 122 7.76 4.78 -4.26
N CYS A 123 6.64 4.51 -4.91
CA CYS A 123 6.24 3.17 -5.31
C CYS A 123 5.99 3.13 -6.82
N GLU A 124 6.67 2.24 -7.53
CA GLU A 124 6.36 1.95 -8.93
C GLU A 124 5.30 0.85 -8.97
N VAL A 125 4.08 1.25 -9.31
CA VAL A 125 2.91 0.38 -9.28
C VAL A 125 2.40 0.06 -10.68
N ALA A 126 1.89 -1.17 -10.86
CA ALA A 126 1.28 -1.59 -12.11
C ALA A 126 -0.10 -0.92 -12.27
N THR A 127 -0.34 -0.34 -13.43
CA THR A 127 -1.61 0.21 -13.88
C THR A 127 -2.11 -0.53 -15.12
N SER A 128 -3.26 -0.15 -15.68
CA SER A 128 -3.75 -0.67 -16.97
C SER A 128 -2.80 -0.37 -18.13
N ASP A 129 -2.10 0.74 -18.04
CA ASP A 129 -1.29 1.29 -19.14
C ASP A 129 0.22 1.06 -18.95
N GLY A 130 0.60 0.28 -17.93
CA GLY A 130 1.99 -0.03 -17.62
C GLY A 130 2.33 0.16 -16.15
N TYR A 131 3.47 0.81 -15.88
CA TYR A 131 3.90 1.14 -14.54
C TYR A 131 3.91 2.65 -14.34
N GLU A 132 3.47 3.08 -13.15
CA GLU A 132 3.42 4.47 -12.75
C GLU A 132 4.08 4.67 -11.39
N TRP A 133 4.80 5.79 -11.23
CA TRP A 133 5.40 6.18 -9.96
C TRP A 133 4.41 6.98 -9.12
N VAL A 134 4.07 6.46 -7.96
CA VAL A 134 3.20 7.10 -6.96
C VAL A 134 4.05 7.50 -5.75
N ASN A 135 3.91 8.73 -5.28
CA ASN A 135 4.62 9.22 -4.11
C ASN A 135 3.71 9.41 -2.90
N PHE A 136 4.27 9.22 -1.69
CA PHE A 136 3.61 9.36 -0.41
C PHE A 136 4.48 10.21 0.50
N ASN A 137 4.14 11.48 0.63
CA ASN A 137 4.88 12.42 1.49
C ASN A 137 4.63 12.08 2.96
N TYR A 138 5.70 12.05 3.76
CA TYR A 138 5.62 11.68 5.18
C TYR A 138 4.87 12.70 6.01
N ASP A 139 4.90 13.98 5.66
CA ASP A 139 4.14 15.05 6.32
C ASP A 139 2.62 14.82 6.30
N GLN A 140 2.13 14.09 5.32
CA GLN A 140 0.70 13.75 5.19
C GLN A 140 0.28 12.49 5.97
N ILE A 141 1.24 11.75 6.53
CA ILE A 141 0.94 10.56 7.33
C ILE A 141 0.40 11.00 8.70
N VAL A 142 -0.81 10.56 9.02
CA VAL A 142 -1.45 10.79 10.33
C VAL A 142 -1.29 9.61 11.28
N ASN A 143 -1.21 8.40 10.73
CA ASN A 143 -1.01 7.18 11.52
C ASN A 143 -0.18 6.17 10.76
N LEU A 144 0.67 5.46 11.52
CA LEU A 144 1.49 4.36 11.06
C LEU A 144 1.21 3.17 11.97
N GLY A 145 0.82 2.04 11.39
CA GLY A 145 0.59 0.78 12.10
C GLY A 145 1.46 -0.32 11.50
N LEU A 146 2.40 -0.84 12.29
CA LEU A 146 3.21 -2.01 11.93
C LEU A 146 2.66 -3.23 12.65
N THR A 147 2.42 -4.32 11.91
CA THR A 147 2.00 -5.61 12.46
C THR A 147 2.75 -6.71 11.73
N GLY A 148 3.74 -7.31 12.38
CA GLY A 148 4.63 -8.27 11.75
C GLY A 148 5.37 -7.65 10.55
N ASP A 149 5.14 -8.18 9.36
CA ASP A 149 5.70 -7.72 8.09
C ASP A 149 4.74 -6.86 7.26
N ALA A 150 3.69 -6.34 7.88
CA ALA A 150 2.69 -5.49 7.23
C ALA A 150 2.67 -4.08 7.86
N LEU A 151 2.76 -3.05 7.02
CA LEU A 151 2.73 -1.64 7.38
C LEU A 151 1.50 -0.99 6.77
N THR A 152 0.67 -0.40 7.62
CA THR A 152 -0.45 0.43 7.20
C THR A 152 -0.10 1.90 7.44
N LEU A 153 -0.19 2.72 6.40
CA LEU A 153 -0.06 4.17 6.46
C LEU A 153 -1.41 4.81 6.20
N THR A 154 -1.85 5.65 7.12
CA THR A 154 -3.07 6.46 6.96
C THR A 154 -2.67 7.91 6.69
N PHE A 155 -3.29 8.54 5.72
CA PHE A 155 -2.98 9.88 5.25
C PHE A 155 -4.15 10.83 5.50
N LEU A 156 -3.86 12.13 5.53
CA LEU A 156 -4.86 13.20 5.70
C LEU A 156 -5.86 13.27 4.53
N GLN A 157 -5.37 13.16 3.30
CA GLN A 157 -6.15 13.49 2.09
C GLN A 157 -6.23 12.36 1.06
N THR A 158 -5.53 11.26 1.29
CA THR A 158 -5.51 10.15 0.33
C THR A 158 -5.85 8.83 1.01
N SER A 159 -6.26 7.85 0.21
CA SER A 159 -6.59 6.51 0.69
C SER A 159 -5.44 5.87 1.46
N PRO A 160 -5.70 5.08 2.50
CA PRO A 160 -4.68 4.32 3.20
C PRO A 160 -3.87 3.42 2.29
N LEU A 161 -2.59 3.24 2.62
CA LEU A 161 -1.64 2.37 1.96
C LEU A 161 -1.31 1.19 2.86
N LEU A 162 -1.31 -0.01 2.30
CA LEU A 162 -0.78 -1.22 2.92
C LEU A 162 0.43 -1.70 2.13
N LEU A 163 1.56 -1.86 2.81
CA LEU A 163 2.73 -2.56 2.31
C LEU A 163 2.92 -3.83 3.12
N ALA A 164 3.28 -4.94 2.48
CA ALA A 164 3.62 -6.16 3.19
C ALA A 164 4.83 -6.84 2.54
N GLY A 165 5.71 -7.41 3.37
CA GLY A 165 6.92 -8.08 2.94
C GLY A 165 8.05 -7.97 3.96
N ALA A 166 9.08 -8.79 3.81
CA ALA A 166 10.15 -8.95 4.78
C ALA A 166 10.86 -7.64 5.17
N TRP A 167 10.99 -6.69 4.24
CA TRP A 167 11.67 -5.40 4.44
C TRP A 167 10.75 -4.27 4.91
N VAL A 168 9.47 -4.55 5.06
CA VAL A 168 8.49 -3.55 5.50
C VAL A 168 8.75 -3.02 6.92
N PRO A 169 9.22 -3.82 7.90
CA PRO A 169 9.62 -3.30 9.22
C PRO A 169 10.77 -2.29 9.13
N TRP A 170 11.72 -2.48 8.21
CA TRP A 170 12.78 -1.51 7.94
C TRP A 170 12.21 -0.19 7.41
N CYS A 171 11.30 -0.25 6.44
CA CYS A 171 10.60 0.93 5.93
C CYS A 171 9.83 1.65 7.06
N ALA A 172 9.16 0.90 7.93
CA ALA A 172 8.44 1.46 9.07
C ALA A 172 9.36 2.22 10.03
N ALA A 173 10.55 1.68 10.35
CA ALA A 173 11.54 2.34 11.19
C ALA A 173 11.98 3.68 10.61
N VAL A 174 12.30 3.70 9.32
CA VAL A 174 12.74 4.91 8.60
C VAL A 174 11.63 5.94 8.51
N ILE A 175 10.44 5.55 8.08
CA ILE A 175 9.29 6.44 7.97
C ILE A 175 8.91 7.02 9.33
N ALA A 176 8.88 6.19 10.39
CA ALA A 176 8.59 6.65 11.73
C ALA A 176 9.57 7.72 12.20
N HIS A 177 10.88 7.52 11.95
CA HIS A 177 11.91 8.50 12.32
C HIS A 177 11.71 9.83 11.60
N PHE A 178 11.61 9.83 10.28
CA PHE A 178 11.51 11.07 9.51
C PHE A 178 10.15 11.79 9.66
N ARG A 179 9.09 11.04 9.98
CA ARG A 179 7.75 11.61 10.19
C ARG A 179 7.52 12.10 11.61
N PHE A 180 7.91 11.31 12.61
CA PHE A 180 7.53 11.54 14.00
C PHE A 180 8.72 11.97 14.88
N GLY A 181 9.96 11.90 14.37
CA GLY A 181 11.16 12.33 15.08
C GLY A 181 11.32 11.62 16.42
N GLN A 182 11.34 12.37 17.52
CA GLN A 182 11.46 11.82 18.88
C GLN A 182 10.27 10.94 19.30
N ASN A 183 9.12 11.06 18.64
CA ASN A 183 7.95 10.23 18.87
C ASN A 183 7.94 8.93 18.04
N ALA A 184 8.96 8.65 17.24
CA ALA A 184 9.09 7.41 16.47
C ALA A 184 8.91 6.13 17.30
N PRO A 185 9.41 6.02 18.56
CA PRO A 185 9.17 4.86 19.42
C PRO A 185 7.69 4.55 19.66
N LEU A 186 6.85 5.57 19.72
CA LEU A 186 5.40 5.41 19.90
C LEU A 186 4.71 4.92 18.62
N ALA A 187 5.26 5.27 17.45
CA ALA A 187 4.72 4.86 16.15
C ALA A 187 5.08 3.40 15.80
N VAL A 188 6.23 2.89 16.29
CA VAL A 188 6.71 1.52 16.03
C VAL A 188 7.12 0.82 17.35
N PRO A 189 6.19 0.61 18.28
CA PRO A 189 6.50 0.13 19.62
C PRO A 189 7.13 -1.27 19.64
N GLU A 190 6.84 -2.11 18.64
CA GLU A 190 7.41 -3.45 18.53
C GLU A 190 8.91 -3.40 18.23
N LEU A 191 9.34 -2.54 17.29
CA LEU A 191 10.76 -2.32 16.97
C LEU A 191 11.49 -1.68 18.13
N HIS A 192 10.87 -0.72 18.81
CA HIS A 192 11.47 -0.05 19.95
C HIS A 192 11.71 -1.01 21.12
N ARG A 193 10.74 -1.85 21.47
CA ARG A 193 10.90 -2.88 22.50
C ARG A 193 12.01 -3.87 22.14
N ALA A 194 12.07 -4.33 20.88
CA ALA A 194 13.10 -5.24 20.41
C ALA A 194 14.50 -4.58 20.48
N ALA A 195 14.63 -3.30 20.17
CA ALA A 195 15.89 -2.56 20.28
C ALA A 195 16.41 -2.49 21.73
N LEU A 196 15.51 -2.23 22.69
CA LEU A 196 15.86 -2.18 24.11
C LEU A 196 16.32 -3.53 24.70
N THR A 197 15.82 -4.64 24.15
CA THR A 197 16.19 -5.99 24.61
C THR A 197 17.46 -6.53 23.95
N SER A 198 17.96 -5.87 22.91
CA SER A 198 19.14 -6.28 22.13
C SER A 198 20.41 -5.52 22.51
N SER A 199 20.27 -4.51 23.38
CA SER A 199 21.38 -3.69 23.92
C SER A 199 21.97 -4.30 25.16
#